data_64c93cc3b3b3223fb9f44dd9da779291
#
_entry.id   64c93cc3b3b3223fb9f44dd9da779291
#
_cell.length_a   1.000
_cell.length_b   1.000
_cell.length_c   1.000
_cell.angle_alpha   90.00
_cell.angle_beta   90.00
_cell.angle_gamma   90.00
#
_symmetry.space_group_name_H-M   'P 1'
#
loop_
_entity.id
_entity.type
_entity.pdbx_description
1 polymer ?
#
loop_
_entity_poly.entity_id
_entity_poly.type
_entity_poly.pdbx_seq_one_letter_code
_entity_poly.pdbx_strand_id
1 'polypeptide(L)'
;MSSSTYISFPGNAAEAFAYYHQLFGGSLEMQKYGDAPMDLPFDPPDDAVAHAHLTAEGISISGGDAMGDNTPSLKSDVYSFLLEMGTVDEGKAFIDKVASDGGTIAMPFEVAPWGDTYGQVNDKFGVKWAVVVTDTKD
;
A
#
# COMPACT_ATOMS: atom_id res chain seq x y z
N MET A 1 4.99 14.14 -17.33
CA MET A 1 3.86 13.74 -16.46
C MET A 1 4.23 12.45 -15.74
N SER A 2 3.88 12.36 -14.46
CA SER A 2 4.03 11.12 -13.69
C SER A 2 2.73 10.84 -12.94
N SER A 3 2.58 9.61 -12.50
CA SER A 3 1.38 9.18 -11.80
C SER A 3 1.76 8.39 -10.54
N SER A 4 1.03 8.62 -9.47
CA SER A 4 1.20 7.92 -8.21
C SER A 4 -0.18 7.68 -7.62
N THR A 5 -0.37 6.54 -6.97
CA THR A 5 -1.62 6.30 -6.26
C THR A 5 -1.59 7.05 -4.94
N TYR A 6 -2.66 7.79 -4.67
CA TYR A 6 -2.81 8.52 -3.41
C TYR A 6 -3.82 7.80 -2.51
N ILE A 7 -3.41 7.52 -1.29
CA ILE A 7 -4.26 6.83 -0.31
C ILE A 7 -4.54 7.78 0.85
N SER A 8 -5.83 7.96 1.15
CA SER A 8 -6.27 8.74 2.32
C SER A 8 -6.55 7.79 3.47
N PHE A 9 -5.68 7.80 4.46
CA PHE A 9 -5.76 6.88 5.59
C PHE A 9 -6.67 7.45 6.69
N PRO A 10 -7.30 6.59 7.49
CA PRO A 10 -8.19 7.02 8.58
C PRO A 10 -7.45 7.39 9.88
N GLY A 11 -6.26 7.96 9.78
CA GLY A 11 -5.48 8.40 10.94
C GLY A 11 -4.24 7.58 11.22
N ASN A 12 -3.96 6.56 10.41
CA ASN A 12 -2.83 5.65 10.62
C ASN A 12 -1.82 5.66 9.46
N ALA A 13 -1.74 6.78 8.72
CA ALA A 13 -0.85 6.89 7.57
C ALA A 13 0.62 6.67 7.95
N ALA A 14 1.07 7.22 9.09
CA ALA A 14 2.46 7.07 9.51
C ALA A 14 2.84 5.60 9.71
N GLU A 15 1.99 4.84 10.37
CA GLU A 15 2.19 3.40 10.59
C GLU A 15 2.16 2.64 9.26
N ALA A 16 1.20 2.97 8.39
CA ALA A 16 1.07 2.30 7.11
C ALA A 16 2.28 2.53 6.22
N PHE A 17 2.74 3.78 6.09
CA PHE A 17 3.91 4.09 5.26
C PHE A 17 5.19 3.51 5.83
N ALA A 18 5.35 3.45 7.15
CA ALA A 18 6.48 2.78 7.76
C ALA A 18 6.50 1.28 7.41
N TYR A 19 5.33 0.65 7.42
CA TYR A 19 5.18 -0.75 7.03
C TYR A 19 5.51 -0.97 5.55
N TYR A 20 4.98 -0.11 4.67
CA TYR A 20 5.25 -0.21 3.23
C TYR A 20 6.73 0.03 2.92
N HIS A 21 7.37 0.95 3.63
CA HIS A 21 8.80 1.18 3.50
C HIS A 21 9.59 -0.07 3.90
N GLN A 22 9.15 -0.76 4.93
CA GLN A 22 9.76 -2.03 5.34
C GLN A 22 9.58 -3.12 4.29
N LEU A 23 8.40 -3.19 3.66
CA LEU A 23 8.11 -4.19 2.63
C LEU A 23 8.87 -3.96 1.33
N PHE A 24 8.95 -2.71 0.87
CA PHE A 24 9.43 -2.38 -0.47
C PHE A 24 10.81 -1.73 -0.48
N GLY A 25 11.26 -1.19 0.65
CA GLY A 25 12.49 -0.42 0.70
C GLY A 25 12.31 0.94 0.03
N GLY A 26 13.39 1.44 -0.56
CA GLY A 26 13.37 2.72 -1.27
C GLY A 26 13.44 3.92 -0.35
N SER A 27 12.86 5.04 -0.80
CA SER A 27 12.87 6.32 -0.09
C SER A 27 11.48 6.68 0.40
N LEU A 28 11.37 7.01 1.67
CA LEU A 28 10.13 7.49 2.27
C LEU A 28 10.30 8.94 2.70
N GLU A 29 9.42 9.81 2.21
CA GLU A 29 9.31 11.18 2.66
C GLU A 29 7.98 11.33 3.37
N MET A 30 7.97 11.99 4.54
CA MET A 30 6.75 12.15 5.32
C MET A 30 6.75 13.52 5.97
N GLN A 31 5.67 14.26 5.75
CA GLN A 31 5.42 15.57 6.34
C GLN A 31 4.24 15.46 7.30
N LYS A 32 4.50 15.69 8.57
CA LYS A 32 3.46 15.75 9.59
C LYS A 32 2.99 17.18 9.79
N TYR A 33 1.74 17.33 10.23
CA TYR A 33 1.20 18.67 10.47
C TYR A 33 1.97 19.45 11.53
N GLY A 34 2.50 18.75 12.56
CA GLY A 34 3.29 19.37 13.61
C GLY A 34 4.71 19.76 13.21
N ASP A 35 5.21 19.27 12.06
CA ASP A 35 6.58 19.55 11.62
C ASP A 35 6.75 20.95 11.05
N ALA A 36 5.67 21.57 10.58
CA ALA A 36 5.69 22.93 10.03
C ALA A 36 4.42 23.66 10.42
N PRO A 37 4.54 24.87 11.00
CA PRO A 37 3.35 25.65 11.31
C PRO A 37 2.59 26.00 10.02
N MET A 38 1.30 25.69 9.98
CA MET A 38 0.43 26.01 8.87
C MET A 38 -0.82 26.70 9.39
N ASP A 39 -1.26 27.71 8.66
CA ASP A 39 -2.53 28.39 8.96
C ASP A 39 -3.64 27.61 8.25
N LEU A 40 -4.27 26.70 8.97
CA LEU A 40 -5.29 25.82 8.42
C LEU A 40 -6.66 26.13 8.98
N PRO A 41 -7.73 25.87 8.19
CA PRO A 41 -9.11 26.07 8.68
C PRO A 41 -9.55 25.01 9.68
N PHE A 42 -8.68 24.08 10.07
CA PHE A 42 -8.93 23.02 11.03
C PHE A 42 -7.67 22.83 11.89
N ASP A 43 -7.83 22.12 13.01
CA ASP A 43 -6.75 21.89 13.97
C ASP A 43 -6.40 20.38 13.98
N PRO A 44 -5.52 19.90 13.06
CA PRO A 44 -5.14 18.50 13.02
C PRO A 44 -4.20 18.15 14.16
N PRO A 45 -4.17 16.86 14.58
CA PRO A 45 -3.14 16.40 15.52
C PRO A 45 -1.74 16.63 14.94
N ASP A 46 -0.77 16.97 15.81
CA ASP A 46 0.60 17.25 15.38
C ASP A 46 1.26 16.05 14.69
N ASP A 47 0.91 14.84 15.10
CA ASP A 47 1.48 13.61 14.54
C ASP A 47 0.71 13.08 13.32
N ALA A 48 -0.39 13.72 12.92
CA ALA A 48 -1.10 13.36 11.71
C ALA A 48 -0.25 13.65 10.48
N VAL A 49 -0.34 12.80 9.48
CA VAL A 49 0.44 12.93 8.24
C VAL A 49 -0.30 13.81 7.27
N ALA A 50 0.31 14.97 6.94
CA ALA A 50 -0.21 15.86 5.90
C ALA A 50 0.04 15.28 4.53
N HIS A 51 1.23 14.72 4.31
CA HIS A 51 1.64 14.14 3.05
C HIS A 51 2.78 13.15 3.27
N ALA A 52 2.71 12.02 2.57
CA ALA A 52 3.79 11.04 2.54
C ALA A 52 3.98 10.55 1.12
N HIS A 53 5.19 10.18 0.78
CA HIS A 53 5.51 9.63 -0.53
C HIS A 53 6.58 8.56 -0.39
N LEU A 54 6.27 7.37 -0.85
CA LEU A 54 7.20 6.25 -0.90
C LEU A 54 7.57 5.98 -2.35
N THR A 55 8.86 6.00 -2.64
CA THR A 55 9.39 5.65 -3.96
C THR A 55 10.35 4.49 -3.79
N ALA A 56 10.04 3.38 -4.43
CA ALA A 56 10.88 2.19 -4.49
C ALA A 56 10.95 1.72 -5.93
N GLU A 57 11.74 0.70 -6.19
CA GLU A 57 11.86 0.17 -7.55
C GLU A 57 10.50 -0.34 -8.03
N GLY A 58 9.98 0.27 -9.08
CA GLY A 58 8.71 -0.13 -9.69
C GLY A 58 7.46 0.28 -8.94
N ILE A 59 7.59 1.03 -7.84
CA ILE A 59 6.43 1.40 -7.05
C ILE A 59 6.51 2.86 -6.59
N SER A 60 5.37 3.54 -6.61
CA SER A 60 5.23 4.91 -6.13
C SER A 60 3.88 5.04 -5.43
N ILE A 61 3.90 5.35 -4.15
CA ILE A 61 2.70 5.47 -3.34
C ILE A 61 2.74 6.82 -2.61
N SER A 62 1.67 7.57 -2.72
CA SER A 62 1.50 8.83 -1.98
C SER A 62 0.30 8.70 -1.05
N GLY A 63 0.22 9.55 -0.07
CA GLY A 63 -0.93 9.55 0.81
C GLY A 63 -0.79 10.48 1.99
N GLY A 64 -1.75 10.39 2.87
CA GLY A 64 -1.78 11.14 4.11
C GLY A 64 -2.98 10.71 4.93
N ASP A 65 -3.18 11.36 6.06
CA ASP A 65 -4.34 11.09 6.90
C ASP A 65 -5.52 11.92 6.42
N ALA A 66 -6.66 11.24 6.24
CA ALA A 66 -7.90 11.94 5.90
C ALA A 66 -8.34 12.80 7.08
N MET A 67 -8.76 14.03 6.77
CA MET A 67 -9.24 14.97 7.78
C MET A 67 -10.77 15.08 7.68
N GLY A 68 -11.40 15.29 8.82
CA GLY A 68 -12.85 15.44 8.92
C GLY A 68 -13.50 14.35 9.75
N ASP A 69 -14.81 14.43 9.85
CA ASP A 69 -15.58 13.54 10.70
C ASP A 69 -15.81 12.16 10.07
N ASN A 70 -15.67 12.06 8.76
CA ASN A 70 -15.89 10.82 8.03
C ASN A 70 -14.54 10.24 7.56
N THR A 71 -14.07 9.19 8.23
CA THR A 71 -12.88 8.47 7.77
C THR A 71 -13.30 7.38 6.81
N PRO A 72 -12.75 7.36 5.58
CA PRO A 72 -13.12 6.35 4.61
C PRO A 72 -12.56 4.98 4.98
N SER A 73 -13.25 3.93 4.58
CA SER A 73 -12.73 2.58 4.67
C SER A 73 -11.71 2.36 3.55
N LEU A 74 -10.59 1.73 3.88
CA LEU A 74 -9.58 1.39 2.89
C LEU A 74 -9.92 0.10 2.14
N LYS A 75 -10.88 -0.66 2.63
CA LYS A 75 -11.30 -1.90 1.96
C LYS A 75 -12.00 -1.58 0.65
N SER A 76 -11.56 -2.24 -0.42
CA SER A 76 -12.16 -2.07 -1.73
C SER A 76 -12.01 -3.36 -2.53
N ASP A 77 -13.09 -3.75 -3.21
CA ASP A 77 -13.05 -4.82 -4.21
C ASP A 77 -12.95 -4.26 -5.63
N VAL A 78 -12.90 -2.93 -5.76
CA VAL A 78 -12.84 -2.26 -7.05
C VAL A 78 -11.40 -1.96 -7.46
N TYR A 79 -10.59 -1.46 -6.52
CA TYR A 79 -9.19 -1.10 -6.79
C TYR A 79 -8.23 -1.93 -5.97
N SER A 80 -7.10 -2.26 -6.56
CA SER A 80 -5.99 -2.89 -5.89
C SER A 80 -4.68 -2.40 -6.51
N PHE A 81 -3.58 -2.56 -5.79
CA PHE A 81 -2.26 -2.39 -6.38
C PHE A 81 -1.90 -3.70 -7.06
N LEU A 82 -1.41 -3.60 -8.29
CA LEU A 82 -0.91 -4.78 -9.01
C LEU A 82 0.60 -4.79 -8.97
N LEU A 83 1.16 -5.83 -8.39
CA LEU A 83 2.60 -6.04 -8.30
C LEU A 83 2.99 -7.17 -9.24
N GLU A 84 3.84 -6.87 -10.21
CA GLU A 84 4.45 -7.88 -11.06
C GLU A 84 5.76 -8.31 -10.43
N MET A 85 5.89 -9.58 -10.12
CA MET A 85 7.09 -10.11 -9.49
C MET A 85 7.80 -11.09 -10.41
N GLY A 86 9.11 -11.23 -10.21
CA GLY A 86 9.94 -12.00 -11.13
C GLY A 86 9.80 -13.51 -10.99
N THR A 87 9.50 -13.99 -9.77
CA THR A 87 9.40 -15.43 -9.52
C THR A 87 8.19 -15.75 -8.66
N VAL A 88 7.71 -17.00 -8.78
CA VAL A 88 6.61 -17.50 -7.95
C VAL A 88 7.00 -17.47 -6.47
N ASP A 89 8.26 -17.79 -6.15
CA ASP A 89 8.73 -17.77 -4.76
C ASP A 89 8.66 -16.36 -4.17
N GLU A 90 9.02 -15.32 -4.93
CA GLU A 90 8.92 -13.93 -4.47
C GLU A 90 7.46 -13.54 -4.22
N GLY A 91 6.56 -13.90 -5.15
CA GLY A 91 5.14 -13.60 -5.01
C GLY A 91 4.52 -14.28 -3.81
N LYS A 92 4.84 -15.56 -3.62
CA LYS A 92 4.36 -16.32 -2.47
C LYS A 92 4.88 -15.74 -1.17
N ALA A 93 6.16 -15.39 -1.12
CA ALA A 93 6.78 -14.83 0.08
C ALA A 93 6.12 -13.49 0.46
N PHE A 94 5.82 -12.64 -0.53
CA PHE A 94 5.14 -11.36 -0.28
C PHE A 94 3.75 -11.59 0.32
N ILE A 95 2.94 -12.45 -0.31
CA ILE A 95 1.58 -12.72 0.16
C ILE A 95 1.60 -13.32 1.57
N ASP A 96 2.48 -14.29 1.80
CA ASP A 96 2.59 -14.94 3.11
C ASP A 96 3.05 -13.94 4.18
N LYS A 97 3.97 -13.05 3.84
CA LYS A 97 4.47 -12.00 4.77
C LYS A 97 3.35 -11.05 5.16
N VAL A 98 2.61 -10.53 4.19
CA VAL A 98 1.51 -9.58 4.45
C VAL A 98 0.41 -10.27 5.26
N ALA A 99 0.07 -11.52 4.92
CA ALA A 99 -0.93 -12.27 5.66
C ALA A 99 -0.50 -12.53 7.10
N SER A 100 0.78 -12.86 7.31
CA SER A 100 1.30 -13.13 8.66
C SER A 100 1.41 -11.86 9.52
N ASP A 101 1.49 -10.70 8.88
CA ASP A 101 1.58 -9.40 9.58
C ASP A 101 0.20 -8.84 9.96
N GLY A 102 -0.85 -9.63 9.89
CA GLY A 102 -2.20 -9.22 10.25
C GLY A 102 -3.15 -9.03 9.08
N GLY A 103 -2.69 -9.33 7.87
CA GLY A 103 -3.51 -9.30 6.68
C GLY A 103 -4.32 -10.56 6.48
N THR A 104 -5.04 -10.61 5.36
CA THR A 104 -5.88 -11.76 4.98
C THR A 104 -5.69 -12.08 3.51
N ILE A 105 -5.59 -13.35 3.18
CA ILE A 105 -5.54 -13.78 1.78
C ILE A 105 -6.93 -13.61 1.19
N ALA A 106 -7.06 -12.74 0.19
CA ALA A 106 -8.32 -12.49 -0.50
C ALA A 106 -8.52 -13.48 -1.65
N MET A 107 -7.42 -13.87 -2.31
CA MET A 107 -7.43 -14.87 -3.37
C MET A 107 -6.14 -15.68 -3.28
N PRO A 108 -6.22 -17.03 -3.16
CA PRO A 108 -5.01 -17.84 -3.08
C PRO A 108 -4.08 -17.65 -4.28
N PHE A 109 -2.78 -17.68 -4.04
CA PHE A 109 -1.78 -17.50 -5.07
C PHE A 109 -1.59 -18.80 -5.84
N GLU A 110 -2.20 -18.92 -7.00
CA GLU A 110 -2.29 -20.14 -7.77
C GLU A 110 -2.09 -19.84 -9.27
N VAL A 111 -1.73 -20.89 -10.01
CA VAL A 111 -1.60 -20.79 -11.46
C VAL A 111 -3.00 -20.61 -12.07
N ALA A 112 -3.16 -19.53 -12.84
CA ALA A 112 -4.41 -19.24 -13.55
C ALA A 112 -4.50 -20.10 -14.84
N PRO A 113 -5.72 -20.24 -15.40
CA PRO A 113 -5.89 -21.05 -16.62
C PRO A 113 -5.04 -20.58 -17.82
N TRP A 114 -4.67 -19.31 -17.85
CA TRP A 114 -3.83 -18.75 -18.92
C TRP A 114 -2.33 -18.86 -18.64
N GLY A 115 -1.92 -19.47 -17.51
CA GLY A 115 -0.53 -19.80 -17.21
C GLY A 115 0.15 -18.90 -16.17
N ASP A 116 -0.31 -17.68 -15.98
CA ASP A 116 0.26 -16.79 -14.97
C ASP A 116 -0.11 -17.27 -13.56
N THR A 117 0.77 -17.00 -12.60
CA THR A 117 0.44 -17.22 -11.19
C THR A 117 -0.07 -15.91 -10.61
N TYR A 118 -1.23 -15.95 -9.96
CA TYR A 118 -1.93 -14.76 -9.50
C TYR A 118 -2.57 -15.00 -8.14
N GLY A 119 -2.56 -13.97 -7.30
CA GLY A 119 -3.25 -14.00 -6.02
C GLY A 119 -3.47 -12.60 -5.49
N GLN A 120 -4.26 -12.49 -4.41
CA GLN A 120 -4.57 -11.22 -3.77
C GLN A 120 -4.47 -11.36 -2.27
N VAL A 121 -3.96 -10.31 -1.62
CA VAL A 121 -3.89 -10.23 -0.17
C VAL A 121 -4.33 -8.83 0.26
N ASN A 122 -5.11 -8.77 1.34
CA ASN A 122 -5.43 -7.50 2.01
C ASN A 122 -4.45 -7.34 3.15
N ASP A 123 -3.81 -6.16 3.24
CA ASP A 123 -2.90 -5.91 4.35
C ASP A 123 -3.69 -5.60 5.63
N LYS A 124 -2.98 -5.44 6.74
CA LYS A 124 -3.61 -5.17 8.03
C LYS A 124 -4.35 -3.82 8.09
N PHE A 125 -4.09 -2.94 7.13
CA PHE A 125 -4.76 -1.64 7.02
C PHE A 125 -6.01 -1.72 6.12
N GLY A 126 -6.19 -2.81 5.38
CA GLY A 126 -7.31 -3.01 4.49
C GLY A 126 -7.02 -2.73 3.02
N VAL A 127 -5.78 -2.39 2.68
CA VAL A 127 -5.39 -2.13 1.30
C VAL A 127 -5.15 -3.46 0.59
N LYS A 128 -5.70 -3.60 -0.62
CA LYS A 128 -5.60 -4.84 -1.40
C LYS A 128 -4.40 -4.79 -2.34
N TRP A 129 -3.61 -5.85 -2.30
CA TRP A 129 -2.45 -6.06 -3.17
C TRP A 129 -2.70 -7.29 -4.03
N ALA A 130 -2.69 -7.10 -5.35
CA ALA A 130 -2.72 -8.20 -6.30
C ALA A 130 -1.29 -8.50 -6.73
N VAL A 131 -0.95 -9.77 -6.79
CA VAL A 131 0.40 -10.20 -7.17
C VAL A 131 0.30 -11.12 -8.37
N VAL A 132 1.08 -10.84 -9.40
CA VAL A 132 1.14 -11.64 -10.61
C VAL A 132 2.59 -12.00 -10.94
N VAL A 133 2.80 -13.25 -11.32
CA VAL A 133 4.06 -13.70 -11.90
C VAL A 133 3.72 -14.24 -13.28
N THR A 134 4.23 -13.57 -14.30
CA THR A 134 3.94 -13.90 -15.68
C THR A 134 4.60 -15.23 -16.04
N ASP A 135 3.86 -16.09 -16.77
CA ASP A 135 4.41 -17.32 -17.29
C ASP A 135 5.41 -16.99 -18.41
N THR A 136 6.68 -17.13 -18.09
CA THR A 136 7.77 -16.84 -19.04
C THR A 136 8.25 -18.11 -19.72
N LYS A 137 7.36 -18.77 -20.42
CA LYS A 137 7.78 -19.92 -21.24
C LYS A 137 8.50 -19.42 -22.47
N ASP A 138 9.72 -19.72 -22.51
CA ASP A 138 10.53 -19.55 -23.72
C ASP A 138 10.58 -20.83 -24.53
#